data_bcccdee125e52691b51e7e8f94c987c5
#
_entry.id   bcccdee125e52691b51e7e8f94c987c5
#
_cell.length_a   1.000
_cell.length_b   1.000
_cell.length_c   1.000
_cell.angle_alpha   90.00
_cell.angle_beta   90.00
_cell.angle_gamma   90.00
#
_symmetry.space_group_name_H-M   'P 1'
#
loop_
_entity.id
_entity.type
_entity.pdbx_description
1 polymer ?
#
loop_
_entity_poly.entity_id
_entity_poly.type
_entity_poly.pdbx_seq_one_letter_code
_entity_poly.pdbx_strand_id
1 'polypeptide(L)'
;MTSVARPARSAPDMTVHHVAVADPRVRPLLRELGHEYSTRYGKDAHAEISRYPDEEFTAPYGGLLLLLLEGGEPVAGGAFRRYDATTAELKRIWTHSAHRRRGLARRVVAELEREAGTRGYRRIHLTTGPRQPEARALYLATGYTPLFDTEADPETIGPLPFEKQLTAEPRTARPGKAADL
;
A
#
# COMPACT_ATOMS: atom_id res chain seq x y z
N MET A 1 12.37 -18.82 -48.08
CA MET A 1 12.35 -17.62 -47.23
C MET A 1 11.86 -18.05 -45.84
N THR A 2 12.78 -18.30 -44.92
CA THR A 2 12.47 -18.86 -43.59
C THR A 2 12.22 -17.69 -42.65
N SER A 3 10.95 -17.51 -42.23
CA SER A 3 10.54 -16.52 -41.26
C SER A 3 11.05 -16.95 -39.87
N VAL A 4 12.02 -16.25 -39.33
CA VAL A 4 12.47 -16.44 -37.96
C VAL A 4 11.46 -15.78 -37.03
N ALA A 5 10.67 -16.58 -36.34
CA ALA A 5 9.75 -16.10 -35.28
C ALA A 5 10.59 -15.45 -34.17
N ARG A 6 10.34 -14.15 -33.93
CA ARG A 6 10.92 -13.38 -32.82
C ARG A 6 10.39 -13.99 -31.51
N PRO A 7 11.26 -14.38 -30.54
CA PRO A 7 10.76 -14.90 -29.28
C PRO A 7 9.90 -13.85 -28.58
N ALA A 8 8.71 -14.28 -28.12
CA ALA A 8 7.84 -13.46 -27.31
C ALA A 8 8.63 -13.03 -26.05
N ARG A 9 8.79 -11.72 -25.83
CA ARG A 9 9.33 -11.20 -24.59
C ARG A 9 8.35 -11.60 -23.49
N SER A 10 8.78 -12.50 -22.59
CA SER A 10 8.03 -12.75 -21.36
C SER A 10 7.85 -11.41 -20.64
N ALA A 11 6.65 -11.19 -20.07
CA ALA A 11 6.43 -10.01 -19.25
C ALA A 11 7.48 -9.99 -18.13
N PRO A 12 8.08 -8.83 -17.84
CA PRO A 12 9.09 -8.74 -16.79
C PRO A 12 8.50 -9.18 -15.44
N ASP A 13 9.24 -10.00 -14.71
CA ASP A 13 8.82 -10.50 -13.40
C ASP A 13 8.58 -9.34 -12.43
N MET A 14 7.42 -9.37 -11.79
CA MET A 14 7.05 -8.41 -10.77
C MET A 14 7.28 -9.02 -9.39
N THR A 15 8.15 -8.39 -8.60
CA THR A 15 8.58 -8.86 -7.27
C THR A 15 8.17 -7.86 -6.18
N VAL A 16 7.94 -8.39 -4.97
CA VAL A 16 7.61 -7.60 -3.76
C VAL A 16 8.87 -7.46 -2.91
N HIS A 17 9.20 -6.24 -2.52
CA HIS A 17 10.35 -5.95 -1.67
C HIS A 17 9.94 -5.15 -0.44
N HIS A 18 10.32 -5.62 0.75
CA HIS A 18 10.24 -4.84 1.97
C HIS A 18 11.49 -3.95 2.07
N VAL A 19 11.29 -2.67 2.26
CA VAL A 19 12.38 -1.68 2.22
C VAL A 19 12.24 -0.67 3.36
N ALA A 20 13.38 -0.10 3.76
CA ALA A 20 13.37 1.07 4.64
C ALA A 20 12.98 2.32 3.85
N VAL A 21 12.43 3.35 4.53
CA VAL A 21 12.08 4.63 3.88
C VAL A 21 13.31 5.29 3.23
N ALA A 22 14.49 5.10 3.81
CA ALA A 22 15.76 5.63 3.28
C ALA A 22 16.29 4.89 2.04
N ASP A 23 15.69 3.76 1.65
CA ASP A 23 16.11 3.03 0.43
C ASP A 23 15.95 3.94 -0.79
N PRO A 24 16.98 4.08 -1.64
CA PRO A 24 16.91 4.95 -2.83
C PRO A 24 15.74 4.64 -3.77
N ARG A 25 15.28 3.39 -3.82
CA ARG A 25 14.13 2.96 -4.63
C ARG A 25 12.80 3.54 -4.15
N VAL A 26 12.72 4.09 -2.93
CA VAL A 26 11.53 4.75 -2.38
C VAL A 26 11.40 6.20 -2.92
N ARG A 27 12.45 6.81 -3.44
CA ARG A 27 12.45 8.21 -3.90
C ARG A 27 11.34 8.54 -4.91
N PRO A 28 11.07 7.72 -5.94
CA PRO A 28 9.97 8.00 -6.88
C PRO A 28 8.61 8.08 -6.17
N LEU A 29 8.34 7.18 -5.22
CA LEU A 29 7.12 7.17 -4.41
C LEU A 29 6.97 8.48 -3.64
N LEU A 30 7.98 8.88 -2.88
CA LEU A 30 7.92 10.10 -2.06
C LEU A 30 7.77 11.35 -2.92
N ARG A 31 8.49 11.42 -4.05
CA ARG A 31 8.44 12.56 -4.97
C ARG A 31 7.07 12.68 -5.63
N GLU A 32 6.54 11.59 -6.19
CA GLU A 32 5.25 11.64 -6.91
C GLU A 32 4.07 11.87 -5.97
N LEU A 33 4.06 11.27 -4.77
CA LEU A 33 3.04 11.56 -3.76
C LEU A 33 3.11 13.01 -3.28
N GLY A 34 4.32 13.53 -3.03
CA GLY A 34 4.49 14.92 -2.64
C GLY A 34 3.98 15.89 -3.69
N HIS A 35 4.27 15.62 -4.95
CA HIS A 35 3.76 16.41 -6.08
C HIS A 35 2.22 16.33 -6.17
N GLU A 36 1.65 15.14 -6.06
CA GLU A 36 0.20 14.92 -6.12
C GLU A 36 -0.52 15.67 -4.99
N TYR A 37 -0.03 15.56 -3.76
CA TYR A 37 -0.64 16.25 -2.61
C TYR A 37 -0.54 17.76 -2.75
N SER A 38 0.62 18.28 -3.15
CA SER A 38 0.79 19.71 -3.38
C SER A 38 -0.10 20.26 -4.50
N THR A 39 -0.30 19.48 -5.56
CA THR A 39 -1.18 19.86 -6.68
C THR A 39 -2.64 19.88 -6.28
N ARG A 40 -3.09 18.90 -5.47
CA ARG A 40 -4.51 18.74 -5.08
C ARG A 40 -4.92 19.61 -3.89
N TYR A 41 -4.01 19.83 -2.94
CA TYR A 41 -4.33 20.46 -1.64
C TYR A 41 -3.50 21.68 -1.30
N GLY A 42 -2.56 22.07 -2.16
CA GLY A 42 -1.66 23.22 -1.95
C GLY A 42 -0.30 22.82 -1.35
N LYS A 43 0.61 23.79 -1.30
CA LYS A 43 2.03 23.53 -0.97
C LYS A 43 2.26 22.88 0.39
N ASP A 44 1.43 23.20 1.38
CA ASP A 44 1.59 22.69 2.74
C ASP A 44 1.19 21.21 2.87
N ALA A 45 0.43 20.67 1.92
CA ALA A 45 0.03 19.26 1.91
C ALA A 45 1.19 18.28 1.71
N HIS A 46 2.33 18.75 1.21
CA HIS A 46 3.56 17.96 1.16
C HIS A 46 4.01 17.49 2.56
N ALA A 47 3.73 18.27 3.59
CA ALA A 47 4.04 17.94 4.97
C ALA A 47 3.35 16.65 5.47
N GLU A 48 2.24 16.23 4.84
CA GLU A 48 1.55 14.98 5.19
C GLU A 48 2.45 13.74 4.99
N ILE A 49 3.38 13.79 4.02
CA ILE A 49 4.34 12.69 3.79
C ILE A 49 5.33 12.57 4.95
N SER A 50 5.72 13.70 5.53
CA SER A 50 6.70 13.78 6.63
C SER A 50 6.04 13.79 8.01
N ARG A 51 4.72 13.64 8.08
CA ARG A 51 3.95 13.74 9.33
C ARG A 51 4.34 12.70 10.37
N TYR A 52 4.74 11.51 9.91
CA TYR A 52 5.13 10.41 10.78
C TYR A 52 6.62 10.11 10.61
N PRO A 53 7.35 9.83 11.71
CA PRO A 53 8.75 9.39 11.64
C PRO A 53 8.91 8.15 10.74
N ASP A 54 10.01 8.08 10.02
CA ASP A 54 10.28 6.98 9.09
C ASP A 54 10.38 5.63 9.79
N GLU A 55 10.77 5.62 11.07
CA GLU A 55 10.85 4.44 11.91
C GLU A 55 9.50 3.75 12.10
N GLU A 56 8.39 4.51 12.12
CA GLU A 56 7.05 3.92 12.26
C GLU A 56 6.67 2.98 11.11
N PHE A 57 7.38 3.07 9.98
CA PHE A 57 7.20 2.19 8.82
C PHE A 57 8.16 0.99 8.82
N THR A 58 8.69 0.59 9.97
CA THR A 58 9.61 -0.54 10.12
C THR A 58 9.08 -1.58 11.09
N ALA A 59 9.61 -2.81 10.98
CA ALA A 59 9.15 -3.95 11.77
C ALA A 59 9.20 -3.75 13.29
N PRO A 60 10.27 -3.19 13.91
CA PRO A 60 10.32 -3.00 15.37
C PRO A 60 9.19 -2.11 15.91
N TYR A 61 8.73 -1.17 15.10
CA TYR A 61 7.66 -0.23 15.48
C TYR A 61 6.26 -0.68 14.99
N GLY A 62 6.18 -1.88 14.42
CA GLY A 62 4.91 -2.48 13.97
C GLY A 62 4.49 -2.05 12.57
N GLY A 63 5.33 -1.36 11.83
CA GLY A 63 5.08 -0.90 10.47
C GLY A 63 5.79 -1.70 9.39
N LEU A 64 5.54 -1.30 8.15
CA LEU A 64 6.17 -1.85 6.96
C LEU A 64 6.05 -0.85 5.80
N LEU A 65 7.09 -0.78 4.97
CA LEU A 65 7.01 -0.21 3.63
C LEU A 65 7.41 -1.28 2.61
N LEU A 66 6.61 -1.43 1.57
CA LEU A 66 6.92 -2.32 0.46
C LEU A 66 6.86 -1.61 -0.89
N LEU A 67 7.66 -2.15 -1.82
CA LEU A 67 7.65 -1.77 -3.23
C LEU A 67 7.34 -2.98 -4.10
N LEU A 68 6.59 -2.77 -5.17
CA LEU A 68 6.52 -3.68 -6.31
C LEU A 68 7.57 -3.23 -7.32
N LEU A 69 8.46 -4.14 -7.67
CA LEU A 69 9.48 -3.91 -8.70
C LEU A 69 9.13 -4.70 -9.96
N GLU A 70 9.27 -4.08 -11.11
CA GLU A 70 9.16 -4.70 -12.42
C GLU A 70 10.49 -4.50 -13.15
N GLY A 71 11.18 -5.60 -13.49
CA GLY A 71 12.52 -5.50 -14.07
C GLY A 71 13.54 -4.77 -13.18
N GLY A 72 13.36 -4.79 -11.87
CA GLY A 72 14.21 -4.11 -10.88
C GLY A 72 13.80 -2.66 -10.57
N GLU A 73 12.89 -2.06 -11.32
CA GLU A 73 12.45 -0.68 -11.13
C GLU A 73 11.16 -0.60 -10.31
N PRO A 74 11.01 0.38 -9.39
CA PRO A 74 9.82 0.53 -8.58
C PRO A 74 8.66 1.06 -9.43
N VAL A 75 7.57 0.29 -9.49
CA VAL A 75 6.36 0.63 -10.25
C VAL A 75 5.15 0.93 -9.39
N ALA A 76 5.15 0.46 -8.14
CA ALA A 76 4.12 0.77 -7.14
C ALA A 76 4.67 0.51 -5.74
N GLY A 77 3.98 0.97 -4.72
CA GLY A 77 4.35 0.72 -3.35
C GLY A 77 3.33 1.29 -2.36
N GLY A 78 3.61 1.06 -1.11
CA GLY A 78 2.79 1.55 -0.02
C GLY A 78 3.35 1.14 1.32
N ALA A 79 2.73 1.63 2.37
CA ALA A 79 3.17 1.37 3.73
C ALA A 79 1.98 1.19 4.66
N PHE A 80 2.24 0.61 5.80
CA PHE A 80 1.39 0.77 6.97
C PHE A 80 2.24 1.08 8.20
N ARG A 81 1.61 1.68 9.19
CA ARG A 81 2.14 1.89 10.52
C ARG A 81 1.19 1.29 11.55
N ARG A 82 1.63 1.16 12.79
CA ARG A 82 0.74 0.79 13.91
C ARG A 82 -0.21 1.96 14.20
N TYR A 83 -1.51 1.69 14.16
CA TYR A 83 -2.55 2.62 14.63
C TYR A 83 -2.86 2.36 16.11
N ASP A 84 -3.15 1.08 16.44
CA ASP A 84 -3.31 0.57 17.80
C ASP A 84 -2.78 -0.88 17.90
N ALA A 85 -3.03 -1.56 19.00
CA ALA A 85 -2.55 -2.93 19.23
C ALA A 85 -3.05 -3.95 18.21
N THR A 86 -4.18 -3.71 17.56
CA THR A 86 -4.87 -4.66 16.67
C THR A 86 -5.13 -4.09 15.27
N THR A 87 -4.83 -2.80 15.06
CA THR A 87 -5.13 -2.07 13.83
C THR A 87 -3.85 -1.54 13.19
N ALA A 88 -3.65 -1.82 11.89
CA ALA A 88 -2.65 -1.15 11.06
C ALA A 88 -3.30 -0.02 10.25
N GLU A 89 -2.59 1.09 10.07
CA GLU A 89 -3.03 2.21 9.23
C GLU A 89 -2.26 2.22 7.92
N LEU A 90 -2.97 2.09 6.79
CA LEU A 90 -2.35 2.23 5.47
C LEU A 90 -1.96 3.68 5.19
N LYS A 91 -0.77 3.84 4.64
CA LYS A 91 -0.18 5.13 4.24
C LYS A 91 0.60 4.99 2.94
N ARG A 92 0.76 6.09 2.25
CA ARG A 92 1.69 6.20 1.10
C ARG A 92 1.39 5.20 -0.03
N ILE A 93 0.10 4.86 -0.28
CA ILE A 93 -0.28 4.01 -1.40
C ILE A 93 0.02 4.76 -2.70
N TRP A 94 0.85 4.16 -3.55
CA TRP A 94 1.39 4.80 -4.73
C TRP A 94 1.48 3.84 -5.92
N THR A 95 1.21 4.36 -7.10
CA THR A 95 1.52 3.74 -8.39
C THR A 95 2.24 4.76 -9.24
N HIS A 96 3.40 4.38 -9.76
CA HIS A 96 4.20 5.21 -10.65
C HIS A 96 3.34 5.72 -11.82
N SER A 97 3.46 7.01 -12.16
CA SER A 97 2.62 7.68 -13.15
C SER A 97 2.58 6.97 -14.51
N ALA A 98 3.72 6.42 -14.95
CA ALA A 98 3.82 5.66 -16.20
C ALA A 98 3.20 4.24 -16.14
N HIS A 99 2.79 3.74 -14.96
CA HIS A 99 2.31 2.38 -14.74
C HIS A 99 0.88 2.31 -14.21
N ARG A 100 0.15 3.40 -14.24
CA ARG A 100 -1.25 3.48 -13.79
C ARG A 100 -2.19 2.59 -14.60
N ARG A 101 -3.39 2.31 -14.04
CA ARG A 101 -4.47 1.51 -14.66
C ARG A 101 -4.09 0.05 -14.98
N ARG A 102 -3.11 -0.50 -14.26
CA ARG A 102 -2.65 -1.89 -14.36
C ARG A 102 -3.03 -2.74 -13.14
N GLY A 103 -3.87 -2.22 -12.24
CA GLY A 103 -4.26 -2.91 -11.01
C GLY A 103 -3.19 -2.94 -9.92
N LEU A 104 -2.09 -2.19 -10.08
CA LEU A 104 -0.94 -2.25 -9.16
C LEU A 104 -1.29 -1.76 -7.75
N ALA A 105 -2.09 -0.70 -7.61
CA ALA A 105 -2.54 -0.23 -6.30
C ALA A 105 -3.35 -1.29 -5.54
N ARG A 106 -4.23 -2.02 -6.25
CA ARG A 106 -4.98 -3.15 -5.67
C ARG A 106 -4.03 -4.24 -5.17
N ARG A 107 -3.00 -4.56 -5.94
CA ARG A 107 -1.98 -5.54 -5.53
C ARG A 107 -1.20 -5.07 -4.31
N VAL A 108 -0.77 -3.81 -4.27
CA VAL A 108 -0.08 -3.20 -3.11
C VAL A 108 -0.95 -3.31 -1.86
N VAL A 109 -2.22 -2.94 -1.93
CA VAL A 109 -3.16 -3.02 -0.80
C VAL A 109 -3.30 -4.46 -0.32
N ALA A 110 -3.49 -5.43 -1.22
CA ALA A 110 -3.60 -6.85 -0.86
C ALA A 110 -2.33 -7.39 -0.19
N GLU A 111 -1.14 -7.01 -0.67
CA GLU A 111 0.14 -7.40 -0.04
C GLU A 111 0.30 -6.77 1.35
N LEU A 112 -0.09 -5.51 1.54
CA LEU A 112 -0.05 -4.85 2.84
C LEU A 112 -1.05 -5.47 3.82
N GLU A 113 -2.26 -5.84 3.38
CA GLU A 113 -3.25 -6.55 4.19
C GLU A 113 -2.71 -7.90 4.66
N ARG A 114 -2.11 -8.68 3.75
CA ARG A 114 -1.48 -9.96 4.07
C ARG A 114 -0.36 -9.78 5.10
N GLU A 115 0.54 -8.83 4.88
CA GLU A 115 1.64 -8.53 5.79
C GLU A 115 1.16 -8.04 7.17
N ALA A 116 0.13 -7.21 7.22
CA ALA A 116 -0.48 -6.77 8.47
C ALA A 116 -1.10 -7.97 9.23
N GLY A 117 -1.82 -8.84 8.53
CA GLY A 117 -2.40 -10.06 9.12
C GLY A 117 -1.34 -10.99 9.71
N THR A 118 -0.21 -11.23 9.01
CA THR A 118 0.89 -12.06 9.52
C THR A 118 1.55 -11.49 10.77
N ARG A 119 1.47 -10.17 10.97
CA ARG A 119 1.96 -9.46 12.16
C ARG A 119 0.95 -9.38 13.31
N GLY A 120 -0.24 -9.99 13.12
CA GLY A 120 -1.27 -10.07 14.15
C GLY A 120 -2.27 -8.93 14.17
N TYR A 121 -2.22 -8.01 13.20
CA TYR A 121 -3.28 -7.02 13.02
C TYR A 121 -4.56 -7.71 12.55
N ARG A 122 -5.69 -7.24 13.06
CA ARG A 122 -7.02 -7.77 12.75
C ARG A 122 -7.86 -6.80 11.94
N ARG A 123 -7.41 -5.55 11.84
CA ARG A 123 -8.11 -4.47 11.16
C ARG A 123 -7.12 -3.57 10.44
N ILE A 124 -7.56 -3.10 9.29
CA ILE A 124 -6.92 -1.99 8.58
C ILE A 124 -7.78 -0.76 8.74
N HIS A 125 -7.15 0.36 9.04
CA HIS A 125 -7.70 1.71 8.96
C HIS A 125 -6.93 2.52 7.92
N LEU A 126 -7.60 3.48 7.30
CA LEU A 126 -6.96 4.48 6.43
C LEU A 126 -7.82 5.73 6.32
N THR A 127 -7.20 6.80 5.90
CA THR A 127 -7.89 8.00 5.40
C THR A 127 -7.37 8.35 4.02
N THR A 128 -8.25 8.81 3.13
CA THR A 128 -7.88 9.42 1.85
C THR A 128 -8.45 10.82 1.75
N GLY A 129 -7.89 11.63 0.86
CA GLY A 129 -8.36 13.00 0.71
C GLY A 129 -9.62 13.10 -0.14
N PRO A 130 -10.43 14.16 0.05
CA PRO A 130 -11.67 14.35 -0.70
C PRO A 130 -11.45 14.53 -2.21
N ARG A 131 -10.26 15.00 -2.61
CA ARG A 131 -9.89 15.20 -4.02
C ARG A 131 -9.13 14.01 -4.63
N GLN A 132 -9.34 12.81 -4.09
CA GLN A 132 -8.73 11.56 -4.57
C GLN A 132 -9.81 10.53 -4.93
N PRO A 133 -10.66 10.78 -5.95
CA PRO A 133 -11.76 9.89 -6.31
C PRO A 133 -11.29 8.49 -6.73
N GLU A 134 -10.11 8.37 -7.32
CA GLU A 134 -9.50 7.09 -7.68
C GLU A 134 -9.11 6.26 -6.45
N ALA A 135 -8.64 6.88 -5.38
CA ALA A 135 -8.34 6.20 -4.12
C ALA A 135 -9.64 5.75 -3.42
N ARG A 136 -10.65 6.63 -3.37
CA ARG A 136 -11.99 6.28 -2.86
C ARG A 136 -12.55 5.06 -3.60
N ALA A 137 -12.51 5.06 -4.93
CA ALA A 137 -12.98 3.96 -5.75
C ALA A 137 -12.20 2.65 -5.50
N LEU A 138 -10.88 2.74 -5.33
CA LEU A 138 -10.02 1.60 -4.99
C LEU A 138 -10.47 0.94 -3.67
N TYR A 139 -10.63 1.71 -2.61
CA TYR A 139 -10.97 1.16 -1.29
C TYR A 139 -12.37 0.57 -1.28
N LEU A 140 -13.37 1.21 -1.87
CA LEU A 140 -14.71 0.63 -2.04
C LEU A 140 -14.65 -0.69 -2.82
N ALA A 141 -13.90 -0.74 -3.92
CA ALA A 141 -13.77 -1.93 -4.76
C ALA A 141 -12.93 -3.06 -4.12
N THR A 142 -12.18 -2.78 -3.06
CA THR A 142 -11.36 -3.78 -2.33
C THR A 142 -11.97 -4.17 -0.98
N GLY A 143 -13.23 -3.79 -0.72
CA GLY A 143 -14.01 -4.26 0.42
C GLY A 143 -13.80 -3.45 1.71
N TYR A 144 -13.31 -2.23 1.60
CA TYR A 144 -13.28 -1.30 2.74
C TYR A 144 -14.66 -0.70 2.98
N THR A 145 -15.02 -0.59 4.25
CA THR A 145 -16.23 0.08 4.71
C THR A 145 -15.93 1.57 4.88
N PRO A 146 -16.65 2.47 4.18
CA PRO A 146 -16.53 3.90 4.41
C PRO A 146 -17.13 4.26 5.77
N LEU A 147 -16.44 5.11 6.54
CA LEU A 147 -16.89 5.61 7.84
C LEU A 147 -17.42 7.05 7.72
N PHE A 148 -18.01 7.37 6.59
CA PHE A 148 -18.59 8.67 6.27
C PHE A 148 -19.83 8.47 5.38
N ASP A 149 -20.65 9.50 5.24
CA ASP A 149 -21.78 9.49 4.32
C ASP A 149 -21.29 9.52 2.86
N THR A 150 -21.50 8.43 2.13
CA THR A 150 -21.05 8.28 0.73
C THR A 150 -21.84 9.15 -0.26
N GLU A 151 -23.01 9.64 0.13
CA GLU A 151 -23.85 10.54 -0.67
C GLU A 151 -23.52 12.02 -0.47
N ALA A 152 -22.78 12.34 0.61
CA ALA A 152 -22.34 13.70 0.86
C ALA A 152 -21.19 14.10 -0.08
N ASP A 153 -21.09 15.41 -0.35
CA ASP A 153 -19.96 15.95 -1.10
C ASP A 153 -18.67 15.74 -0.29
N PRO A 154 -17.68 15.01 -0.84
CA PRO A 154 -16.41 14.74 -0.17
C PRO A 154 -15.68 15.99 0.33
N GLU A 155 -15.78 17.11 -0.38
CA GLU A 155 -15.15 18.38 0.01
C GLU A 155 -15.73 18.94 1.32
N THR A 156 -16.98 18.63 1.65
CA THR A 156 -17.63 19.06 2.91
C THR A 156 -17.23 18.18 4.10
N ILE A 157 -16.75 16.95 3.85
CA ILE A 157 -16.36 15.99 4.89
C ILE A 157 -14.92 16.23 5.32
N GLY A 158 -14.02 16.52 4.36
CA GLY A 158 -12.57 16.55 4.56
C GLY A 158 -11.93 15.17 4.36
N PRO A 159 -11.01 14.73 5.25
CA PRO A 159 -10.44 13.40 5.14
C PRO A 159 -11.50 12.30 5.21
N LEU A 160 -11.45 11.34 4.30
CA LEU A 160 -12.43 10.24 4.16
C LEU A 160 -11.88 8.98 4.84
N PRO A 161 -12.37 8.59 6.03
CA PRO A 161 -11.91 7.41 6.73
C PRO A 161 -12.57 6.13 6.21
N PHE A 162 -11.78 5.06 6.19
CA PHE A 162 -12.21 3.71 5.83
C PHE A 162 -11.65 2.69 6.81
N GLU A 163 -12.31 1.56 6.94
CA GLU A 163 -11.80 0.41 7.65
C GLU A 163 -12.13 -0.90 6.94
N LYS A 164 -11.34 -1.95 7.27
CA LYS A 164 -11.57 -3.30 6.81
C LYS A 164 -11.12 -4.29 7.88
N GLN A 165 -11.98 -5.26 8.21
CA GLN A 165 -11.58 -6.39 9.04
C GLN A 165 -10.74 -7.36 8.21
N LEU A 166 -9.58 -7.75 8.74
CA LEU A 166 -8.78 -8.80 8.14
C LEU A 166 -9.34 -10.15 8.56
N THR A 167 -9.64 -11.01 7.59
CA THR A 167 -9.94 -12.42 7.87
C THR A 167 -8.67 -13.07 8.40
N ALA A 168 -8.76 -13.68 9.60
CA ALA A 168 -7.66 -14.48 10.12
C ALA A 168 -7.41 -15.62 9.15
N GLU A 169 -6.26 -15.64 8.47
CA GLU A 169 -5.81 -16.86 7.82
C GLU A 169 -5.64 -17.93 8.92
N PRO A 170 -6.16 -19.17 8.71
CA PRO A 170 -5.92 -20.24 9.65
C PRO A 170 -4.40 -20.41 9.77
N ARG A 171 -3.87 -20.20 10.98
CA ARG A 171 -2.47 -20.50 11.29
C ARG A 171 -2.23 -21.97 10.95
N THR A 172 -1.59 -22.24 9.82
CA THR A 172 -1.03 -23.56 9.56
C THR A 172 -0.06 -23.86 10.72
N ALA A 173 -0.49 -24.74 11.62
CA ALA A 173 0.35 -25.20 12.69
C ALA A 173 1.62 -25.80 12.05
N ARG A 174 2.78 -25.21 12.33
CA ARG A 174 4.05 -25.88 12.05
C ARG A 174 4.00 -27.23 12.74
N PRO A 175 4.20 -28.36 12.03
CA PRO A 175 4.31 -29.65 12.68
C PRO A 175 5.46 -29.57 13.68
N GLY A 176 5.13 -29.80 14.95
CA GLY A 176 6.11 -29.86 16.01
C GLY A 176 7.16 -30.91 15.68
N LYS A 177 8.41 -30.53 15.75
CA LYS A 177 9.54 -31.43 15.70
C LYS A 177 9.39 -32.34 16.92
N ALA A 178 9.01 -33.62 16.71
CA ALA A 178 9.04 -34.63 17.75
C ALA A 178 10.48 -34.71 18.27
N ALA A 179 10.64 -34.51 19.57
CA ALA A 179 11.88 -34.80 20.25
C ALA A 179 11.95 -36.31 20.38
N ASP A 180 12.90 -36.93 19.69
CA ASP A 180 13.31 -38.31 19.98
C ASP A 180 14.07 -38.33 21.31
N LEU A 181 13.53 -39.16 22.21
CA LEU A 181 14.19 -39.66 23.42
C LEU A 181 15.21 -40.72 23.07
#